data_de2dbfb67ed374f34a6746f9ab8589f8
#
_entry.id   de2dbfb67ed374f34a6746f9ab8589f8
#
_cell.length_a   1.000
_cell.length_b   1.000
_cell.length_c   1.000
_cell.angle_alpha   90.00
_cell.angle_beta   90.00
_cell.angle_gamma   90.00
#
_symmetry.space_group_name_H-M   'P 1'
#
loop_
_entity.id
_entity.type
_entity.pdbx_description
1 polymer ?
#
loop_
_entity_poly.entity_id
_entity_poly.type
_entity_poly.pdbx_seq_one_letter_code
_entity_poly.pdbx_strand_id
1 'polypeptide(L)'
;MANFQAPEVPWLSLAPILIVLGGAVLGILVEAFAPAKARRPIVIGLSILAAAGACVMLALRWAPVVAAPASLGEYIEDPLTIGAQSVLVIIGFLAVLVMADRTTVGDGAFAGQPSDRPDSAAEELSERKGYQRSEMFPLTLFSLGGMMIFPAADNFVTLFVALEVMSLPLYIMAATARRRRQLSYEAALKYFVLGAFSSGFMLMGSAFLFGFSNSLRISELGQAISTNTSMDWM
;
A
#
# COMPACT_ATOMS: atom_id res chain seq x y z
N MET A 1 25.70 -19.09 -27.38
CA MET A 1 25.26 -17.80 -26.84
C MET A 1 23.79 -17.93 -26.51
N ALA A 2 23.42 -17.91 -25.25
CA ALA A 2 22.01 -17.95 -24.88
C ALA A 2 21.34 -16.68 -25.41
N ASN A 3 20.32 -16.83 -26.24
CA ASN A 3 19.52 -15.69 -26.71
C ASN A 3 18.83 -15.08 -25.47
N PHE A 4 19.24 -13.90 -25.08
CA PHE A 4 18.55 -13.14 -24.06
C PHE A 4 17.17 -12.76 -24.59
N GLN A 5 16.14 -13.35 -24.02
CA GLN A 5 14.76 -12.94 -24.23
C GLN A 5 14.38 -11.99 -23.09
N ALA A 6 14.03 -10.76 -23.42
CA ALA A 6 13.52 -9.82 -22.43
C ALA A 6 12.24 -10.39 -21.81
N PRO A 7 12.07 -10.33 -20.47
CA PRO A 7 10.85 -10.80 -19.83
C PRO A 7 9.64 -9.97 -20.32
N GLU A 8 8.59 -10.63 -20.71
CA GLU A 8 7.33 -9.99 -21.08
C GLU A 8 6.65 -9.48 -19.80
N VAL A 9 6.44 -8.16 -19.73
CA VAL A 9 5.74 -7.54 -18.58
C VAL A 9 4.23 -7.62 -18.82
N PRO A 10 3.48 -8.27 -17.92
CA PRO A 10 2.02 -8.41 -18.04
C PRO A 10 1.30 -7.12 -17.60
N TRP A 11 1.36 -6.08 -18.43
CA TRP A 11 0.84 -4.74 -18.11
C TRP A 11 -0.62 -4.74 -17.66
N LEU A 12 -1.47 -5.58 -18.28
CA LEU A 12 -2.89 -5.66 -17.94
C LEU A 12 -3.13 -6.27 -16.56
N SER A 13 -2.35 -7.27 -16.17
CA SER A 13 -2.43 -7.91 -14.85
C SER A 13 -1.96 -6.97 -13.75
N LEU A 14 -0.95 -6.17 -14.03
CA LEU A 14 -0.41 -5.18 -13.11
C LEU A 14 -1.22 -3.86 -13.08
N ALA A 15 -2.08 -3.62 -14.08
CA ALA A 15 -2.79 -2.35 -14.24
C ALA A 15 -3.55 -1.88 -12.98
N PRO A 16 -4.30 -2.71 -12.23
CA PRO A 16 -4.97 -2.26 -11.02
C PRO A 16 -4.02 -1.66 -9.98
N ILE A 17 -2.87 -2.33 -9.75
CA ILE A 17 -1.84 -1.89 -8.82
C ILE A 17 -1.17 -0.62 -9.33
N LEU A 18 -0.81 -0.58 -10.62
CA LEU A 18 -0.16 0.57 -11.25
C LEU A 18 -1.05 1.82 -11.25
N ILE A 19 -2.36 1.68 -11.38
CA ILE A 19 -3.32 2.79 -11.28
C ILE A 19 -3.30 3.37 -9.87
N VAL A 20 -3.33 2.53 -8.83
CA VAL A 20 -3.32 2.98 -7.44
C VAL A 20 -1.98 3.63 -7.08
N LEU A 21 -0.85 2.97 -7.36
CA LEU A 21 0.48 3.51 -7.08
C LEU A 21 0.80 4.74 -7.94
N GLY A 22 0.40 4.73 -9.22
CA GLY A 22 0.52 5.89 -10.10
C GLY A 22 -0.29 7.08 -9.59
N GLY A 23 -1.52 6.84 -9.12
CA GLY A 23 -2.33 7.85 -8.43
C GLY A 23 -1.66 8.40 -7.18
N ALA A 24 -1.01 7.55 -6.39
CA ALA A 24 -0.25 7.97 -5.21
C ALA A 24 0.94 8.88 -5.59
N VAL A 25 1.74 8.47 -6.58
CA VAL A 25 2.88 9.27 -7.06
C VAL A 25 2.40 10.61 -7.63
N LEU A 26 1.38 10.61 -8.48
CA LEU A 26 0.79 11.85 -9.01
C LEU A 26 0.23 12.73 -7.89
N GLY A 27 -0.37 12.15 -6.86
CA GLY A 27 -0.85 12.87 -5.69
C GLY A 27 0.28 13.61 -4.95
N ILE A 28 1.45 12.97 -4.75
CA ILE A 28 2.63 13.63 -4.16
C ILE A 28 3.15 14.75 -5.09
N LEU A 29 3.19 14.53 -6.39
CA LEU A 29 3.61 15.57 -7.35
C LEU A 29 2.66 16.77 -7.30
N VAL A 30 1.35 16.54 -7.24
CA VAL A 30 0.36 17.62 -7.04
C VAL A 30 0.60 18.35 -5.73
N GLU A 31 0.89 17.63 -4.64
CA GLU A 31 1.19 18.25 -3.34
C GLU A 31 2.43 19.12 -3.40
N ALA A 32 3.45 18.71 -4.16
CA ALA A 32 4.69 19.46 -4.29
C ALA A 32 4.56 20.71 -5.19
N PHE A 33 3.83 20.63 -6.30
CA PHE A 33 3.85 21.65 -7.34
C PHE A 33 2.58 22.48 -7.45
N ALA A 34 1.43 22.00 -6.98
CA ALA A 34 0.18 22.74 -7.13
C ALA A 34 0.05 23.89 -6.11
N PRO A 35 -0.67 24.97 -6.45
CA PRO A 35 -0.95 26.05 -5.54
C PRO A 35 -1.81 25.57 -4.35
N ALA A 36 -1.54 26.09 -3.14
CA ALA A 36 -2.13 25.61 -1.87
C ALA A 36 -3.66 25.48 -1.88
N LYS A 37 -4.38 26.40 -2.55
CA LYS A 37 -5.85 26.38 -2.64
C LYS A 37 -6.40 25.21 -3.51
N ALA A 38 -5.63 24.75 -4.50
CA ALA A 38 -6.06 23.74 -5.44
C ALA A 38 -5.58 22.31 -5.06
N ARG A 39 -4.56 22.18 -4.20
CA ARG A 39 -3.95 20.88 -3.83
C ARG A 39 -4.99 19.88 -3.36
N ARG A 40 -5.73 20.21 -2.33
CA ARG A 40 -6.65 19.29 -1.69
C ARG A 40 -7.75 18.75 -2.62
N PRO A 41 -8.53 19.58 -3.34
CA PRO A 41 -9.56 19.06 -4.23
C PRO A 41 -8.98 18.21 -5.37
N ILE A 42 -7.80 18.58 -5.89
CA ILE A 42 -7.13 17.80 -6.94
C ILE A 42 -6.67 16.43 -6.40
N VAL A 43 -6.03 16.40 -5.23
CA VAL A 43 -5.53 15.16 -4.62
C VAL A 43 -6.68 14.23 -4.23
N ILE A 44 -7.77 14.76 -3.68
CA ILE A 44 -8.97 13.97 -3.37
C ILE A 44 -9.57 13.40 -4.67
N GLY A 45 -9.78 14.23 -5.68
CA GLY A 45 -10.30 13.80 -6.98
C GLY A 45 -9.43 12.72 -7.62
N LEU A 46 -8.11 12.91 -7.62
CA LEU A 46 -7.15 11.93 -8.12
C LEU A 46 -7.20 10.61 -7.36
N SER A 47 -7.31 10.66 -6.02
CA SER A 47 -7.39 9.46 -5.18
C SER A 47 -8.68 8.66 -5.42
N ILE A 48 -9.80 9.37 -5.55
CA ILE A 48 -11.09 8.77 -5.90
C ILE A 48 -11.02 8.13 -7.30
N LEU A 49 -10.46 8.83 -8.28
CA LEU A 49 -10.31 8.33 -9.65
C LEU A 49 -9.38 7.12 -9.72
N ALA A 50 -8.27 7.14 -8.99
CA ALA A 50 -7.34 6.01 -8.93
C ALA A 50 -8.00 4.77 -8.32
N ALA A 51 -8.66 4.90 -7.18
CA ALA A 51 -9.36 3.80 -6.53
C ALA A 51 -10.54 3.28 -7.39
N ALA A 52 -11.35 4.16 -7.96
CA ALA A 52 -12.43 3.78 -8.86
C ALA A 52 -11.91 3.11 -10.14
N GLY A 53 -10.84 3.63 -10.73
CA GLY A 53 -10.17 3.04 -11.89
C GLY A 53 -9.65 1.63 -11.61
N ALA A 54 -9.04 1.42 -10.44
CA ALA A 54 -8.61 0.10 -10.01
C ALA A 54 -9.80 -0.86 -9.81
N CYS A 55 -10.92 -0.41 -9.21
CA CYS A 55 -12.14 -1.21 -9.12
C CYS A 55 -12.65 -1.65 -10.50
N VAL A 56 -12.68 -0.73 -11.46
CA VAL A 56 -13.11 -1.04 -12.84
C VAL A 56 -12.19 -2.05 -13.49
N MET A 57 -10.86 -1.87 -13.35
CA MET A 57 -9.88 -2.81 -13.91
C MET A 57 -10.00 -4.20 -13.30
N LEU A 58 -10.19 -4.30 -11.97
CA LEU A 58 -10.41 -5.59 -11.31
C LEU A 58 -11.71 -6.25 -11.77
N ALA A 59 -12.79 -5.49 -11.94
CA ALA A 59 -14.04 -6.01 -12.47
C ALA A 59 -13.90 -6.54 -13.91
N LEU A 60 -13.17 -5.84 -14.77
CA LEU A 60 -12.88 -6.29 -16.15
C LEU A 60 -12.00 -7.53 -16.18
N ARG A 61 -11.06 -7.66 -15.22
CA ARG A 61 -10.15 -8.81 -15.13
C ARG A 61 -10.77 -10.02 -14.45
N TRP A 62 -11.86 -9.88 -13.74
CA TRP A 62 -12.46 -10.96 -12.94
C TRP A 62 -12.74 -12.23 -13.75
N ALA A 63 -13.52 -12.12 -14.82
CA ALA A 63 -13.90 -13.28 -15.63
C ALA A 63 -12.70 -13.94 -16.33
N PRO A 64 -11.75 -13.21 -16.96
CA PRO A 64 -10.55 -13.80 -17.54
C PRO A 64 -9.68 -14.57 -16.52
N VAL A 65 -9.47 -14.02 -15.32
CA VAL A 65 -8.63 -14.63 -14.29
C VAL A 65 -9.26 -15.88 -13.70
N VAL A 66 -10.57 -15.86 -13.46
CA VAL A 66 -11.29 -17.06 -12.99
C VAL A 66 -11.25 -18.19 -14.03
N ALA A 67 -11.30 -17.86 -15.33
CA ALA A 67 -11.24 -18.83 -16.41
C ALA A 67 -9.83 -19.40 -16.63
N ALA A 68 -8.79 -18.58 -16.46
CA ALA A 68 -7.40 -18.96 -16.71
C ALA A 68 -6.46 -18.26 -15.72
N PRO A 69 -6.27 -18.84 -14.52
CA PRO A 69 -5.29 -18.34 -13.57
C PRO A 69 -3.87 -18.35 -14.16
N ALA A 70 -3.08 -17.34 -13.88
CA ALA A 70 -1.74 -17.19 -14.43
C ALA A 70 -0.69 -16.97 -13.33
N SER A 71 0.46 -17.63 -13.46
CA SER A 71 1.67 -17.31 -12.71
C SER A 71 2.63 -16.56 -13.64
N LEU A 72 2.89 -15.32 -13.34
CA LEU A 72 3.65 -14.37 -14.17
C LEU A 72 5.00 -14.05 -13.51
N GLY A 73 5.80 -15.08 -13.30
CA GLY A 73 7.08 -14.95 -12.59
C GLY A 73 6.87 -14.76 -11.08
N GLU A 74 7.09 -13.55 -10.59
CA GLU A 74 6.96 -13.21 -9.17
C GLU A 74 5.53 -12.77 -8.77
N TYR A 75 4.65 -12.65 -9.74
CA TYR A 75 3.26 -12.21 -9.56
C TYR A 75 2.30 -13.35 -9.91
N ILE A 76 1.41 -13.69 -8.98
CA ILE A 76 0.34 -14.67 -9.20
C ILE A 76 -0.96 -13.91 -9.44
N GLU A 77 -1.64 -14.26 -10.51
CA GLU A 77 -2.98 -13.78 -10.83
C GLU A 77 -3.96 -14.95 -10.81
N ASP A 78 -4.56 -15.17 -9.67
CA ASP A 78 -5.54 -16.22 -9.41
C ASP A 78 -6.85 -15.66 -8.83
N PRO A 79 -7.91 -16.47 -8.72
CA PRO A 79 -9.18 -16.02 -8.14
C PRO A 79 -9.06 -15.49 -6.71
N LEU A 80 -8.13 -16.02 -5.92
CA LEU A 80 -7.88 -15.55 -4.55
C LEU A 80 -7.25 -14.15 -4.56
N THR A 81 -6.23 -13.96 -5.39
CA THR A 81 -5.54 -12.68 -5.54
C THR A 81 -6.49 -11.58 -6.00
N ILE A 82 -7.25 -11.83 -7.09
CA ILE A 82 -8.17 -10.80 -7.61
C ILE A 82 -9.32 -10.53 -6.64
N GLY A 83 -9.78 -11.55 -5.91
CA GLY A 83 -10.78 -11.41 -4.85
C GLY A 83 -10.26 -10.55 -3.71
N ALA A 84 -9.06 -10.84 -3.19
CA ALA A 84 -8.42 -10.07 -2.14
C ALA A 84 -8.17 -8.61 -2.58
N GLN A 85 -7.63 -8.39 -3.76
CA GLN A 85 -7.42 -7.05 -4.32
C GLN A 85 -8.73 -6.28 -4.47
N SER A 86 -9.81 -6.93 -4.90
CA SER A 86 -11.13 -6.28 -5.03
C SER A 86 -11.68 -5.81 -3.68
N VAL A 87 -11.60 -6.63 -2.65
CA VAL A 87 -12.00 -6.26 -1.29
C VAL A 87 -11.16 -5.10 -0.77
N LEU A 88 -9.83 -5.16 -0.94
CA LEU A 88 -8.90 -4.12 -0.50
C LEU A 88 -9.18 -2.78 -1.18
N VAL A 89 -9.39 -2.78 -2.50
CA VAL A 89 -9.66 -1.54 -3.25
C VAL A 89 -11.02 -0.94 -2.87
N ILE A 90 -12.04 -1.76 -2.63
CA ILE A 90 -13.35 -1.27 -2.15
C ILE A 90 -13.20 -0.62 -0.76
N ILE A 91 -12.51 -1.28 0.16
CA ILE A 91 -12.24 -0.72 1.51
C ILE A 91 -11.40 0.55 1.40
N GLY A 92 -10.37 0.57 0.58
CA GLY A 92 -9.53 1.74 0.33
C GLY A 92 -10.31 2.90 -0.28
N PHE A 93 -11.20 2.63 -1.23
CA PHE A 93 -12.09 3.63 -1.81
C PHE A 93 -13.01 4.25 -0.75
N LEU A 94 -13.64 3.43 0.08
CA LEU A 94 -14.48 3.91 1.19
C LEU A 94 -13.66 4.71 2.21
N ALA A 95 -12.44 4.28 2.54
CA ALA A 95 -11.55 5.02 3.42
C ALA A 95 -11.23 6.41 2.87
N VAL A 96 -10.91 6.53 1.57
CA VAL A 96 -10.67 7.82 0.91
C VAL A 96 -11.90 8.72 0.99
N LEU A 97 -13.12 8.18 0.78
CA LEU A 97 -14.36 8.95 0.91
C LEU A 97 -14.59 9.47 2.33
N VAL A 98 -14.38 8.61 3.34
CA VAL A 98 -14.51 9.01 4.76
C VAL A 98 -13.48 10.07 5.13
N MET A 99 -12.24 9.94 4.66
CA MET A 99 -11.19 10.95 4.88
C MET A 99 -11.46 12.28 4.17
N ALA A 100 -12.18 12.25 3.05
CA ALA A 100 -12.56 13.43 2.29
C ALA A 100 -13.71 14.21 2.96
N ASP A 101 -14.56 13.53 3.75
CA ASP A 101 -15.70 14.15 4.42
C ASP A 101 -15.27 15.13 5.52
N ARG A 102 -15.89 16.32 5.51
CA ARG A 102 -15.72 17.38 6.53
C ARG A 102 -17.01 17.73 7.24
N THR A 103 -18.11 17.15 6.87
CA THR A 103 -19.42 17.56 7.39
C THR A 103 -19.61 17.16 8.85
N THR A 104 -19.03 16.05 9.26
CA THR A 104 -19.15 15.48 10.60
C THR A 104 -18.08 15.97 11.57
N VAL A 105 -16.87 16.32 11.06
CA VAL A 105 -15.76 16.84 11.86
C VAL A 105 -15.25 18.10 11.17
N GLY A 106 -15.80 19.26 11.54
CA GLY A 106 -15.58 20.54 10.87
C GLY A 106 -14.12 20.90 10.57
N ASP A 107 -13.18 20.41 11.39
CA ASP A 107 -11.76 20.73 11.32
C ASP A 107 -10.89 19.62 10.70
N GLY A 108 -11.47 18.47 10.35
CA GLY A 108 -10.75 17.30 9.84
C GLY A 108 -10.03 16.49 10.94
N ALA A 109 -9.66 15.25 10.61
CA ALA A 109 -9.02 14.32 11.55
C ALA A 109 -7.50 14.56 11.71
N PHE A 110 -6.87 15.23 10.74
CA PHE A 110 -5.41 15.42 10.66
C PHE A 110 -5.00 16.85 10.91
N ALA A 111 -3.89 17.05 11.65
CA ALA A 111 -3.35 18.37 11.94
C ALA A 111 -2.78 19.06 10.69
N GLY A 112 -2.98 20.36 10.52
CA GLY A 112 -2.43 21.15 9.42
C GLY A 112 -0.90 21.19 9.43
N GLN A 113 -0.29 21.52 10.58
CA GLN A 113 1.16 21.48 10.78
C GLN A 113 1.52 20.70 12.05
N PRO A 114 2.70 20.03 12.09
CA PRO A 114 3.15 19.31 13.29
C PRO A 114 3.34 20.20 14.51
N SER A 115 3.64 21.49 14.29
CA SER A 115 3.90 22.48 15.35
C SER A 115 2.65 23.09 15.94
N ASP A 116 1.49 23.03 15.25
CA ASP A 116 0.28 23.68 15.70
C ASP A 116 -0.29 22.94 16.92
N ARG A 117 -0.59 23.68 17.98
CA ARG A 117 -1.30 23.11 19.14
C ARG A 117 -2.80 23.09 18.83
N PRO A 118 -3.51 22.02 19.18
CA PRO A 118 -4.97 21.98 19.03
C PRO A 118 -5.63 23.18 19.71
N ASP A 119 -6.61 23.78 19.02
CA ASP A 119 -7.39 24.93 19.49
C ASP A 119 -6.55 26.20 19.82
N SER A 120 -5.41 26.37 19.13
CA SER A 120 -4.56 27.56 19.26
C SER A 120 -4.73 28.54 18.11
N ALA A 121 -4.40 29.84 18.37
CA ALA A 121 -4.34 30.85 17.31
C ALA A 121 -3.37 30.50 16.16
N ALA A 122 -2.36 29.69 16.42
CA ALA A 122 -1.45 29.19 15.40
C ALA A 122 -2.16 28.20 14.46
N GLU A 123 -3.01 27.33 14.99
CA GLU A 123 -3.81 26.39 14.19
C GLU A 123 -4.84 27.14 13.33
N GLU A 124 -5.56 28.14 13.91
CA GLU A 124 -6.46 28.98 13.12
C GLU A 124 -5.75 29.73 11.99
N LEU A 125 -4.53 30.21 12.24
CA LEU A 125 -3.69 30.85 11.22
C LEU A 125 -3.28 29.86 10.12
N SER A 126 -2.94 28.63 10.48
CA SER A 126 -2.58 27.57 9.55
C SER A 126 -3.78 27.18 8.68
N GLU A 127 -4.97 27.10 9.27
CA GLU A 127 -6.22 26.82 8.55
C GLU A 127 -6.60 27.96 7.60
N ARG A 128 -6.51 29.22 8.07
CA ARG A 128 -6.75 30.40 7.22
C ARG A 128 -5.76 30.50 6.05
N LYS A 129 -4.51 30.06 6.22
CA LYS A 129 -3.49 29.97 5.16
C LYS A 129 -3.67 28.78 4.25
N GLY A 130 -4.62 27.90 4.54
CA GLY A 130 -4.89 26.71 3.73
C GLY A 130 -3.84 25.59 3.89
N TYR A 131 -3.05 25.62 4.98
CA TYR A 131 -2.15 24.53 5.34
C TYR A 131 -2.95 23.34 5.85
N GLN A 132 -3.50 22.58 4.89
CA GLN A 132 -4.26 21.36 5.19
C GLN A 132 -3.48 20.21 4.61
N ARG A 133 -3.24 19.19 5.42
CA ARG A 133 -2.53 17.99 4.94
C ARG A 133 -3.40 17.21 3.98
N SER A 134 -3.22 17.44 2.71
CA SER A 134 -3.71 16.60 1.64
C SER A 134 -2.80 15.39 1.37
N GLU A 135 -1.59 15.38 1.94
CA GLU A 135 -0.60 14.31 1.84
C GLU A 135 -1.11 12.95 2.33
N MET A 136 -2.14 12.93 3.19
CA MET A 136 -2.73 11.70 3.72
C MET A 136 -3.36 10.84 2.62
N PHE A 137 -3.92 11.46 1.59
CA PHE A 137 -4.57 10.73 0.49
C PHE A 137 -3.56 9.93 -0.35
N PRO A 138 -2.44 10.52 -0.84
CA PRO A 138 -1.39 9.75 -1.51
C PRO A 138 -0.79 8.66 -0.62
N LEU A 139 -0.57 8.93 0.68
CA LEU A 139 -0.06 7.93 1.62
C LEU A 139 -1.03 6.75 1.76
N THR A 140 -2.33 7.02 1.81
CA THR A 140 -3.36 5.96 1.82
C THR A 140 -3.30 5.12 0.54
N LEU A 141 -3.11 5.74 -0.63
CA LEU A 141 -2.97 5.02 -1.89
C LEU A 141 -1.68 4.19 -1.94
N PHE A 142 -0.55 4.68 -1.42
CA PHE A 142 0.68 3.88 -1.32
C PHE A 142 0.46 2.65 -0.44
N SER A 143 -0.14 2.83 0.73
CA SER A 143 -0.46 1.72 1.62
C SER A 143 -1.39 0.71 0.94
N LEU A 144 -2.43 1.19 0.26
CA LEU A 144 -3.36 0.36 -0.51
C LEU A 144 -2.64 -0.42 -1.62
N GLY A 145 -1.73 0.24 -2.36
CA GLY A 145 -0.92 -0.40 -3.40
C GLY A 145 -0.06 -1.53 -2.83
N GLY A 146 0.61 -1.31 -1.69
CA GLY A 146 1.35 -2.35 -0.98
C GLY A 146 0.46 -3.53 -0.57
N MET A 147 -0.72 -3.24 -0.01
CA MET A 147 -1.70 -4.28 0.34
C MET A 147 -2.16 -5.09 -0.88
N MET A 148 -2.28 -4.47 -2.06
CA MET A 148 -2.68 -5.17 -3.29
C MET A 148 -1.57 -6.06 -3.86
N ILE A 149 -0.30 -5.71 -3.68
CA ILE A 149 0.84 -6.53 -4.10
C ILE A 149 0.96 -7.77 -3.22
N PHE A 150 0.69 -7.65 -1.93
CA PHE A 150 0.91 -8.69 -0.92
C PHE A 150 0.27 -10.05 -1.28
N PRO A 151 -1.03 -10.16 -1.59
CA PRO A 151 -1.66 -11.43 -1.97
C PRO A 151 -1.22 -11.97 -3.33
N ALA A 152 -0.59 -11.14 -4.16
CA ALA A 152 -0.15 -11.51 -5.50
C ALA A 152 1.33 -11.95 -5.57
N ALA A 153 2.06 -11.82 -4.46
CA ALA A 153 3.50 -12.09 -4.43
C ALA A 153 3.80 -13.59 -4.33
N ASP A 154 4.56 -14.13 -5.30
CA ASP A 154 5.13 -15.51 -5.26
C ASP A 154 6.61 -15.50 -4.86
N ASN A 155 7.14 -14.38 -4.39
CA ASN A 155 8.54 -14.26 -4.02
C ASN A 155 8.66 -13.58 -2.65
N PHE A 156 9.53 -14.11 -1.76
CA PHE A 156 9.72 -13.54 -0.42
C PHE A 156 10.23 -12.11 -0.43
N VAL A 157 11.05 -11.73 -1.43
CA VAL A 157 11.53 -10.35 -1.56
C VAL A 157 10.41 -9.42 -1.99
N THR A 158 9.58 -9.84 -2.96
CA THR A 158 8.40 -9.09 -3.40
C THR A 158 7.40 -8.94 -2.26
N LEU A 159 7.19 -9.99 -1.47
CA LEU A 159 6.33 -9.98 -0.28
C LEU A 159 6.85 -8.98 0.77
N PHE A 160 8.16 -8.98 1.03
CA PHE A 160 8.79 -8.02 1.94
C PHE A 160 8.65 -6.58 1.45
N VAL A 161 8.91 -6.32 0.17
CA VAL A 161 8.75 -4.97 -0.40
C VAL A 161 7.29 -4.52 -0.32
N ALA A 162 6.33 -5.42 -0.59
CA ALA A 162 4.91 -5.12 -0.44
C ALA A 162 4.55 -4.72 1.01
N LEU A 163 5.10 -5.45 1.99
CA LEU A 163 4.94 -5.15 3.42
C LEU A 163 5.47 -3.76 3.78
N GLU A 164 6.67 -3.41 3.30
CA GLU A 164 7.26 -2.10 3.57
C GLU A 164 6.50 -0.96 2.88
N VAL A 165 6.11 -1.14 1.62
CA VAL A 165 5.29 -0.16 0.88
C VAL A 165 3.94 0.07 1.56
N MET A 166 3.35 -0.97 2.15
CA MET A 166 2.12 -0.87 2.94
C MET A 166 2.35 -0.13 4.27
N SER A 167 3.42 -0.47 4.98
CA SER A 167 3.63 -0.11 6.38
C SER A 167 4.18 1.31 6.57
N LEU A 168 5.16 1.72 5.74
CA LEU A 168 5.81 3.02 5.87
C LEU A 168 4.83 4.21 5.83
N PRO A 169 3.85 4.27 4.91
CA PRO A 169 2.83 5.30 4.92
C PRO A 169 1.98 5.29 6.19
N LEU A 170 1.64 4.10 6.72
CA LEU A 170 0.83 3.96 7.93
C LEU A 170 1.57 4.49 9.17
N TYR A 171 2.90 4.33 9.27
CA TYR A 171 3.70 4.91 10.36
C TYR A 171 3.61 6.44 10.34
N ILE A 172 3.71 7.05 9.16
CA ILE A 172 3.57 8.50 8.99
C ILE A 172 2.15 8.96 9.37
N MET A 173 1.13 8.24 8.89
CA MET A 173 -0.27 8.57 9.17
C MET A 173 -0.58 8.47 10.66
N ALA A 174 -0.04 7.49 11.38
CA ALA A 174 -0.19 7.34 12.82
C ALA A 174 0.36 8.54 13.61
N ALA A 175 1.44 9.18 13.10
CA ALA A 175 2.04 10.36 13.72
C ALA A 175 1.24 11.67 13.50
N THR A 176 0.24 11.67 12.61
CA THR A 176 -0.41 12.91 12.14
C THR A 176 -1.77 13.20 12.77
N ALA A 177 -2.21 12.39 13.74
CA ALA A 177 -3.48 12.65 14.43
C ALA A 177 -3.49 14.03 15.09
N ARG A 178 -4.58 14.81 14.88
CA ARG A 178 -4.71 16.18 15.37
C ARG A 178 -4.79 16.26 16.88
N ARG A 179 -5.60 15.41 17.49
CA ARG A 179 -5.82 15.37 18.94
C ARG A 179 -4.80 14.43 19.60
N ARG A 180 -4.37 14.78 20.83
CA ARG A 180 -3.44 13.96 21.64
C ARG A 180 -2.10 13.69 20.95
N ARG A 181 -1.46 14.73 20.41
CA ARG A 181 -0.22 14.62 19.61
C ARG A 181 0.90 13.83 20.28
N GLN A 182 1.15 14.03 21.57
CA GLN A 182 2.20 13.30 22.27
C GLN A 182 1.97 11.79 22.24
N LEU A 183 0.72 11.37 22.47
CA LEU A 183 0.33 9.96 22.36
C LEU A 183 0.42 9.46 20.92
N SER A 184 0.11 10.30 19.94
CA SER A 184 0.23 9.96 18.51
C SER A 184 1.68 9.74 18.10
N TYR A 185 2.61 10.62 18.53
CA TYR A 185 4.04 10.43 18.26
C TYR A 185 4.61 9.19 18.95
N GLU A 186 4.23 8.94 20.21
CA GLU A 186 4.62 7.76 20.94
C GLU A 186 4.09 6.49 20.26
N ALA A 187 2.82 6.50 19.84
CA ALA A 187 2.20 5.40 19.12
C ALA A 187 2.89 5.15 17.77
N ALA A 188 3.18 6.19 17.00
CA ALA A 188 3.87 6.09 15.73
C ALA A 188 5.29 5.53 15.88
N LEU A 189 6.03 6.00 16.90
CA LEU A 189 7.37 5.48 17.18
C LEU A 189 7.34 4.01 17.57
N LYS A 190 6.41 3.61 18.45
CA LYS A 190 6.22 2.21 18.83
C LYS A 190 5.85 1.35 17.62
N TYR A 191 4.92 1.84 16.78
CA TYR A 191 4.48 1.14 15.58
C TYR A 191 5.63 0.96 14.60
N PHE A 192 6.43 2.00 14.36
CA PHE A 192 7.61 1.94 13.49
C PHE A 192 8.66 0.95 14.03
N VAL A 193 9.04 1.05 15.30
CA VAL A 193 10.06 0.17 15.89
C VAL A 193 9.62 -1.28 15.88
N LEU A 194 8.38 -1.57 16.29
CA LEU A 194 7.84 -2.93 16.28
C LEU A 194 7.67 -3.47 14.85
N GLY A 195 7.26 -2.63 13.91
CA GLY A 195 7.16 -2.98 12.50
C GLY A 195 8.51 -3.32 11.90
N ALA A 196 9.51 -2.45 12.06
CA ALA A 196 10.87 -2.70 11.56
C ALA A 196 11.49 -3.97 12.17
N PHE A 197 11.25 -4.22 13.44
CA PHE A 197 11.69 -5.45 14.11
C PHE A 197 11.00 -6.70 13.52
N SER A 198 9.69 -6.64 13.31
CA SER A 198 8.92 -7.71 12.68
C SER A 198 9.38 -7.99 11.24
N SER A 199 9.63 -6.93 10.45
CA SER A 199 10.16 -7.05 9.10
C SER A 199 11.54 -7.71 9.07
N GLY A 200 12.39 -7.41 10.06
CA GLY A 200 13.69 -8.06 10.23
C GLY A 200 13.58 -9.57 10.46
N PHE A 201 12.62 -10.01 11.29
CA PHE A 201 12.34 -11.43 11.48
C PHE A 201 11.80 -12.10 10.22
N MET A 202 10.93 -11.42 9.48
CA MET A 202 10.42 -11.93 8.21
C MET A 202 11.57 -12.16 7.21
N LEU A 203 12.50 -11.21 7.08
CA LEU A 203 13.68 -11.36 6.21
C LEU A 203 14.57 -12.52 6.68
N MET A 204 14.82 -12.62 7.98
CA MET A 204 15.62 -13.71 8.55
C MET A 204 14.95 -15.07 8.29
N GLY A 205 13.64 -15.18 8.49
CA GLY A 205 12.86 -16.38 8.17
C GLY A 205 12.94 -16.73 6.69
N SER A 206 12.81 -15.74 5.80
CA SER A 206 12.95 -15.92 4.35
C SER A 206 14.34 -16.42 3.96
N ALA A 207 15.40 -15.95 4.63
CA ALA A 207 16.77 -16.42 4.40
C ALA A 207 16.94 -17.90 4.79
N PHE A 208 16.34 -18.34 5.90
CA PHE A 208 16.37 -19.77 6.29
C PHE A 208 15.58 -20.63 5.28
N LEU A 209 14.42 -20.17 4.83
CA LEU A 209 13.62 -20.87 3.83
C LEU A 209 14.35 -20.96 2.49
N PHE A 210 15.05 -19.90 2.07
CA PHE A 210 15.93 -19.92 0.92
C PHE A 210 17.08 -20.92 1.09
N GLY A 211 17.72 -20.95 2.25
CA GLY A 211 18.78 -21.93 2.56
C GLY A 211 18.30 -23.39 2.48
N PHE A 212 17.02 -23.64 2.78
CA PHE A 212 16.40 -24.96 2.67
C PHE A 212 16.01 -25.32 1.24
N SER A 213 15.31 -24.42 0.53
CA SER A 213 14.72 -24.68 -0.79
C SER A 213 15.62 -24.31 -1.96
N ASN A 214 16.66 -23.52 -1.74
CA ASN A 214 17.49 -22.84 -2.74
C ASN A 214 16.68 -22.01 -3.75
N SER A 215 15.48 -21.57 -3.34
CA SER A 215 14.59 -20.71 -4.12
C SER A 215 13.93 -19.65 -3.26
N LEU A 216 13.72 -18.46 -3.84
CA LEU A 216 12.95 -17.38 -3.21
C LEU A 216 11.46 -17.48 -3.51
N ARG A 217 11.04 -18.38 -4.40
CA ARG A 217 9.64 -18.54 -4.80
C ARG A 217 8.87 -19.37 -3.78
N ILE A 218 7.72 -18.84 -3.36
CA ILE A 218 6.86 -19.48 -2.36
C ILE A 218 6.26 -20.78 -2.93
N SER A 219 5.89 -20.78 -4.20
CA SER A 219 5.39 -21.95 -4.91
C SER A 219 6.41 -23.10 -4.99
N GLU A 220 7.68 -22.79 -5.22
CA GLU A 220 8.77 -23.77 -5.26
C GLU A 220 9.13 -24.31 -3.87
N LEU A 221 9.05 -23.45 -2.84
CA LEU A 221 9.20 -23.90 -1.45
C LEU A 221 8.13 -24.95 -1.09
N GLY A 222 6.87 -24.71 -1.46
CA GLY A 222 5.78 -25.68 -1.23
C GLY A 222 6.09 -27.04 -1.86
N GLN A 223 6.64 -27.07 -3.09
CA GLN A 223 7.08 -28.29 -3.74
C GLN A 223 8.27 -28.94 -3.04
N ALA A 224 9.28 -28.15 -2.64
CA ALA A 224 10.45 -28.66 -1.92
C ALA A 224 10.06 -29.32 -0.59
N ILE A 225 9.11 -28.73 0.15
CA ILE A 225 8.57 -29.33 1.38
C ILE A 225 7.85 -30.63 1.08
N SER A 226 7.01 -30.68 0.06
CA SER A 226 6.24 -31.89 -0.28
C SER A 226 7.12 -33.04 -0.75
N THR A 227 8.23 -32.76 -1.42
CA THR A 227 9.19 -33.79 -1.89
C THR A 227 10.14 -34.24 -0.80
N ASN A 228 10.49 -33.36 0.15
CA ASN A 228 11.41 -33.66 1.26
C ASN A 228 10.71 -34.15 2.54
N THR A 229 9.42 -34.45 2.51
CA THR A 229 8.70 -35.09 3.64
C THR A 229 9.23 -36.49 3.99
N SER A 230 10.17 -37.03 3.20
CA SER A 230 10.93 -38.27 3.52
C SER A 230 12.25 -38.00 4.28
N MET A 231 12.53 -36.74 4.67
CA MET A 231 13.67 -36.48 5.56
C MET A 231 13.37 -37.00 6.96
N ASP A 232 13.97 -38.14 7.25
CA ASP A 232 14.13 -38.68 8.58
C ASP A 232 14.84 -37.65 9.48
N TRP A 233 14.07 -36.95 10.28
CA TRP A 233 14.54 -36.08 11.37
C TRP A 233 14.82 -36.90 12.64
N MET A 234 15.08 -38.19 12.49
CA MET A 234 15.44 -39.09 13.59
C MET A 234 16.89 -39.49 13.57
#